data_cb8bc3f492078cc9138cfa5cbc132b56
#
_entry.id   cb8bc3f492078cc9138cfa5cbc132b56
#
_cell.length_a   1.000
_cell.length_b   1.000
_cell.length_c   1.000
_cell.angle_alpha   90.00
_cell.angle_beta   90.00
_cell.angle_gamma   90.00
#
_symmetry.space_group_name_H-M   'P 1'
#
loop_
_entity.id
_entity.type
_entity.pdbx_description
1 polymer ?
#
loop_
_entity_poly.entity_id
_entity_poly.type
_entity_poly.pdbx_seq_one_letter_code
_entity_poly.pdbx_strand_id
1 'polypeptide(L)'
;ELYQRCKANGYIYKSSYTGYYSVVQEAFVQDAKEGDVDPETGQPLELVTEENCFFKLSAFTEKLIAFHEANPEFLQPETRRNEVLAFLKQEGGLKDLSISRTTIKWGIPVPDEPEHVFYVWFDALTTYMSAVEGQGLWPADLHMIGKEIVRFHAIYWPAFLWAAEWPLPKRIFAHGWLLFDNNKMSKSRGN
;
A
#
# COMPACT_ATOMS: atom_id res chain seq x y z
N GLU A 1 16.00 5.96 2.06
CA GLU A 1 15.95 7.17 1.21
C GLU A 1 14.52 7.60 0.93
N LEU A 2 13.61 6.72 0.42
CA LEU A 2 12.20 7.05 0.15
C LEU A 2 11.52 7.78 1.34
N TYR A 3 11.59 7.17 2.54
CA TYR A 3 11.03 7.74 3.75
C TYR A 3 11.56 9.15 4.03
N GLN A 4 12.88 9.34 3.95
CA GLN A 4 13.52 10.62 4.27
C GLN A 4 13.09 11.72 3.29
N ARG A 5 12.94 11.41 1.99
CA ARG A 5 12.44 12.36 0.98
C ARG A 5 10.98 12.70 1.23
N CYS A 6 10.12 11.70 1.44
CA CYS A 6 8.71 11.95 1.75
C CYS A 6 8.54 12.79 3.04
N LYS A 7 9.38 12.55 4.06
CA LYS A 7 9.40 13.31 5.32
C LYS A 7 9.87 14.76 5.09
N ALA A 8 10.97 14.96 4.37
CA ALA A 8 11.51 16.27 4.05
C ALA A 8 10.51 17.13 3.24
N ASN A 9 9.76 16.49 2.35
CA ASN A 9 8.71 17.15 1.54
C ASN A 9 7.37 17.31 2.29
N GLY A 10 7.32 16.99 3.60
CA GLY A 10 6.16 17.24 4.46
C GLY A 10 5.00 16.24 4.31
N TYR A 11 5.24 15.09 3.68
CA TYR A 11 4.21 14.06 3.46
C TYR A 11 4.19 12.97 4.53
N ILE A 12 5.07 13.04 5.54
CA ILE A 12 5.05 12.10 6.68
C ILE A 12 4.88 12.86 7.98
N TYR A 13 4.02 12.37 8.85
CA TYR A 13 3.75 12.92 10.18
C TYR A 13 3.45 11.79 11.18
N LYS A 14 3.53 12.08 12.48
CA LYS A 14 3.14 11.16 13.56
C LYS A 14 1.73 11.45 14.02
N SER A 15 0.97 10.42 14.27
CA SER A 15 -0.38 10.51 14.84
C SER A 15 -0.72 9.23 15.59
N SER A 16 -1.60 9.34 16.58
CA SER A 16 -2.18 8.18 17.25
C SER A 16 -3.37 7.67 16.44
N TYR A 17 -3.41 6.37 16.26
CA TYR A 17 -4.54 5.66 15.67
C TYR A 17 -5.15 4.73 16.70
N THR A 18 -6.45 4.83 16.90
CA THR A 18 -7.22 3.90 17.73
C THR A 18 -8.14 3.10 16.82
N GLY A 19 -8.06 1.79 16.89
CA GLY A 19 -8.87 0.91 16.05
C GLY A 19 -8.92 -0.51 16.60
N TYR A 20 -9.77 -1.33 15.99
CA TYR A 20 -9.88 -2.74 16.33
C TYR A 20 -8.80 -3.54 15.61
N TYR A 21 -8.01 -4.25 16.38
CA TYR A 21 -6.81 -4.97 15.96
C TYR A 21 -7.04 -6.47 16.03
N SER A 22 -6.70 -7.18 14.95
CA SER A 22 -6.62 -8.64 14.96
C SER A 22 -5.23 -9.07 15.37
N VAL A 23 -5.13 -9.74 16.53
CA VAL A 23 -3.87 -10.28 17.04
C VAL A 23 -3.32 -11.39 16.11
N VAL A 24 -4.21 -12.14 15.46
CA VAL A 24 -3.82 -13.25 14.58
C VAL A 24 -3.30 -12.75 13.23
N GLN A 25 -3.94 -11.72 12.66
CA GLN A 25 -3.50 -11.12 11.40
C GLN A 25 -2.41 -10.06 11.58
N GLU A 26 -2.13 -9.69 12.84
CA GLU A 26 -1.23 -8.58 13.17
C GLU A 26 -1.56 -7.29 12.42
N ALA A 27 -2.87 -6.99 12.30
CA ALA A 27 -3.38 -5.87 11.52
C ALA A 27 -4.62 -5.22 12.12
N PHE A 28 -4.78 -3.91 11.88
CA PHE A 28 -6.03 -3.23 12.16
C PHE A 28 -7.11 -3.61 11.14
N VAL A 29 -8.29 -3.94 11.63
CA VAL A 29 -9.47 -4.22 10.80
C VAL A 29 -10.20 -2.90 10.54
N GLN A 30 -10.29 -2.52 9.27
CA GLN A 30 -10.95 -1.27 8.87
C GLN A 30 -12.45 -1.35 9.14
N ASP A 31 -13.03 -0.24 9.58
CA ASP A 31 -14.46 -0.05 9.82
C ASP A 31 -15.06 -1.02 10.86
N ALA A 32 -14.23 -1.75 11.62
CA ALA A 32 -14.66 -2.63 12.70
C ALA A 32 -15.23 -1.82 13.88
N LYS A 33 -16.19 -2.42 14.57
CA LYS A 33 -16.91 -1.85 15.72
C LYS A 33 -16.73 -2.73 16.96
N GLU A 34 -17.14 -2.19 18.09
CA GLU A 34 -17.16 -2.94 19.34
C GLU A 34 -18.01 -4.22 19.22
N GLY A 35 -17.38 -5.35 19.57
CA GLY A 35 -18.01 -6.67 19.47
C GLY A 35 -17.81 -7.38 18.14
N ASP A 36 -17.21 -6.74 17.15
CA ASP A 36 -16.84 -7.41 15.90
C ASP A 36 -15.71 -8.43 16.12
N VAL A 37 -15.67 -9.41 15.23
CA VAL A 37 -14.63 -10.44 15.19
C VAL A 37 -13.84 -10.33 13.90
N ASP A 38 -12.64 -10.87 13.92
CA ASP A 38 -11.80 -10.97 12.74
C ASP A 38 -12.52 -11.76 11.63
N PRO A 39 -12.69 -11.20 10.44
CA PRO A 39 -13.49 -11.80 9.37
C PRO A 39 -12.89 -13.08 8.78
N GLU A 40 -11.59 -13.32 8.97
CA GLU A 40 -10.92 -14.52 8.47
C GLU A 40 -10.80 -15.61 9.53
N THR A 41 -10.58 -15.24 10.80
CA THR A 41 -10.31 -16.19 11.87
C THR A 41 -11.46 -16.37 12.85
N GLY A 42 -12.41 -15.43 12.89
CA GLY A 42 -13.52 -15.43 13.85
C GLY A 42 -13.09 -15.09 15.29
N GLN A 43 -11.83 -14.71 15.52
CA GLN A 43 -11.33 -14.33 16.86
C GLN A 43 -11.80 -12.91 17.24
N PRO A 44 -11.98 -12.63 18.53
CA PRO A 44 -12.29 -11.28 18.99
C PRO A 44 -11.22 -10.28 18.58
N LEU A 45 -11.65 -9.07 18.23
CA LEU A 45 -10.76 -7.94 17.99
C LEU A 45 -10.49 -7.18 19.27
N GLU A 46 -9.27 -6.65 19.40
CA GLU A 46 -8.86 -5.83 20.55
C GLU A 46 -8.84 -4.35 20.15
N LEU A 47 -9.35 -3.48 21.03
CA LEU A 47 -9.22 -2.04 20.82
C LEU A 47 -7.80 -1.60 21.21
N VAL A 48 -7.02 -1.21 20.22
CA VAL A 48 -5.62 -0.80 20.40
C VAL A 48 -5.45 0.64 19.96
N THR A 49 -4.71 1.41 20.77
CA THR A 49 -4.23 2.74 20.40
C THR A 49 -2.74 2.66 20.14
N GLU A 50 -2.31 3.00 18.96
CA GLU A 50 -0.92 2.95 18.54
C GLU A 50 -0.51 4.29 17.93
N GLU A 51 0.64 4.83 18.34
CA GLU A 51 1.25 5.97 17.68
C GLU A 51 2.04 5.47 16.47
N ASN A 52 1.71 5.96 15.29
CA ASN A 52 2.34 5.54 14.05
C ASN A 52 2.82 6.73 13.21
N CYS A 53 3.75 6.47 12.31
CA CYS A 53 4.05 7.37 11.22
C CYS A 53 2.98 7.20 10.12
N PHE A 54 2.44 8.31 9.66
CA PHE A 54 1.44 8.35 8.60
C PHE A 54 1.99 9.05 7.37
N PHE A 55 1.64 8.51 6.20
CA PHE A 55 1.86 9.15 4.92
C PHE A 55 0.56 9.86 4.48
N LYS A 56 0.66 11.13 4.08
CA LYS A 56 -0.47 11.96 3.62
C LYS A 56 -0.98 11.51 2.25
N LEU A 57 -1.52 10.29 2.19
CA LEU A 57 -2.05 9.72 0.95
C LEU A 57 -3.25 10.51 0.44
N SER A 58 -4.07 11.06 1.34
CA SER A 58 -5.23 11.90 1.02
C SER A 58 -4.88 13.11 0.15
N ALA A 59 -3.69 13.68 0.32
CA ALA A 59 -3.21 14.82 -0.48
C ALA A 59 -3.02 14.48 -1.98
N PHE A 60 -3.01 13.21 -2.34
CA PHE A 60 -2.82 12.75 -3.72
C PHE A 60 -4.11 12.31 -4.41
N THR A 61 -5.27 12.35 -3.76
CA THR A 61 -6.54 11.85 -4.31
C THR A 61 -6.83 12.46 -5.68
N GLU A 62 -6.92 13.78 -5.77
CA GLU A 62 -7.25 14.49 -7.02
C GLU A 62 -6.18 14.28 -8.10
N LYS A 63 -4.90 14.29 -7.69
CA LYS A 63 -3.78 14.07 -8.60
C LYS A 63 -3.81 12.67 -9.20
N LEU A 64 -4.14 11.65 -8.40
CA LEU A 64 -4.27 10.27 -8.86
C LEU A 64 -5.45 10.10 -9.82
N ILE A 65 -6.62 10.69 -9.51
CA ILE A 65 -7.78 10.66 -10.39
C ILE A 65 -7.42 11.26 -11.75
N ALA A 66 -6.93 12.50 -11.75
CA ALA A 66 -6.56 13.19 -12.97
C ALA A 66 -5.49 12.44 -13.78
N PHE A 67 -4.51 11.83 -13.10
CA PHE A 67 -3.46 11.05 -13.74
C PHE A 67 -4.01 9.79 -14.44
N HIS A 68 -4.85 9.00 -13.74
CA HIS A 68 -5.43 7.79 -14.34
C HIS A 68 -6.42 8.08 -15.46
N GLU A 69 -7.11 9.22 -15.42
CA GLU A 69 -7.99 9.66 -16.51
C GLU A 69 -7.19 10.09 -17.73
N ALA A 70 -6.12 10.85 -17.53
CA ALA A 70 -5.27 11.35 -18.62
C ALA A 70 -4.35 10.27 -19.23
N ASN A 71 -4.07 9.18 -18.51
CA ASN A 71 -3.13 8.13 -18.92
C ASN A 71 -3.79 6.74 -18.93
N PRO A 72 -4.72 6.45 -19.84
CA PRO A 72 -5.49 5.19 -19.84
C PRO A 72 -4.60 3.95 -20.00
N GLU A 73 -3.42 4.09 -20.62
CA GLU A 73 -2.46 3.00 -20.84
C GLU A 73 -1.57 2.71 -19.63
N PHE A 74 -1.59 3.57 -18.62
CA PHE A 74 -0.75 3.39 -17.42
C PHE A 74 -1.14 2.13 -16.63
N LEU A 75 -2.45 1.86 -16.47
CA LEU A 75 -2.97 0.67 -15.79
C LEU A 75 -3.85 -0.16 -16.70
N GLN A 76 -3.40 -1.39 -16.96
CA GLN A 76 -4.10 -2.36 -17.78
C GLN A 76 -4.38 -3.66 -16.99
N PRO A 77 -5.43 -4.41 -17.32
CA PRO A 77 -6.49 -4.09 -18.30
C PRO A 77 -7.43 -2.98 -17.82
N GLU A 78 -8.21 -2.42 -18.72
CA GLU A 78 -9.15 -1.31 -18.45
C GLU A 78 -10.07 -1.57 -17.27
N THR A 79 -10.52 -2.81 -17.07
CA THR A 79 -11.34 -3.20 -15.92
C THR A 79 -10.66 -2.85 -14.59
N ARG A 80 -9.34 -3.04 -14.48
CA ARG A 80 -8.57 -2.72 -13.26
C ARG A 80 -8.42 -1.21 -13.07
N ARG A 81 -8.23 -0.48 -14.16
CA ARG A 81 -8.24 0.98 -14.11
C ARG A 81 -9.59 1.53 -13.62
N ASN A 82 -10.68 0.99 -14.13
CA ASN A 82 -12.02 1.41 -13.72
C ASN A 82 -12.28 1.10 -12.23
N GLU A 83 -11.82 -0.04 -11.72
CA GLU A 83 -11.88 -0.36 -10.28
C GLU A 83 -11.06 0.64 -9.43
N VAL A 84 -9.87 1.01 -9.87
CA VAL A 84 -9.02 2.00 -9.19
C VAL A 84 -9.68 3.37 -9.20
N LEU A 85 -10.20 3.83 -10.35
CA LEU A 85 -10.91 5.10 -10.44
C LEU A 85 -12.18 5.13 -9.58
N ALA A 86 -12.95 4.05 -9.56
CA ALA A 86 -14.13 3.93 -8.70
C ALA A 86 -13.75 4.04 -7.22
N PHE A 87 -12.66 3.40 -6.81
CA PHE A 87 -12.14 3.49 -5.44
C PHE A 87 -11.65 4.91 -5.09
N LEU A 88 -10.92 5.57 -5.98
CA LEU A 88 -10.42 6.93 -5.77
C LEU A 88 -11.54 7.97 -5.66
N LYS A 89 -12.66 7.76 -6.38
CA LYS A 89 -13.82 8.65 -6.43
C LYS A 89 -14.87 8.37 -5.33
N GLN A 90 -14.58 7.46 -4.39
CA GLN A 90 -15.48 7.23 -3.25
C GLN A 90 -15.63 8.50 -2.41
N GLU A 91 -16.77 8.62 -1.76
CA GLU A 91 -17.05 9.73 -0.84
C GLU A 91 -15.99 9.80 0.27
N GLY A 92 -15.44 11.00 0.48
CA GLY A 92 -14.36 11.24 1.43
C GLY A 92 -12.94 11.03 0.89
N GLY A 93 -12.78 10.54 -0.35
CA GLY A 93 -11.46 10.35 -0.98
C GLY A 93 -10.57 9.33 -0.26
N LEU A 94 -9.26 9.42 -0.49
CA LEU A 94 -8.28 8.58 0.19
C LEU A 94 -8.06 9.03 1.63
N LYS A 95 -7.91 8.07 2.55
CA LYS A 95 -7.43 8.32 3.91
C LYS A 95 -5.90 8.22 3.96
N ASP A 96 -5.29 8.91 4.91
CA ASP A 96 -3.86 8.83 5.15
C ASP A 96 -3.46 7.41 5.58
N LEU A 97 -2.29 6.99 5.14
CA LEU A 97 -1.82 5.62 5.31
C LEU A 97 -0.85 5.52 6.48
N SER A 98 -1.14 4.66 7.46
CA SER A 98 -0.16 4.29 8.48
C SER A 98 0.97 3.46 7.83
N ILE A 99 2.20 3.96 7.89
CA ILE A 99 3.39 3.36 7.27
C ILE A 99 4.37 2.77 8.28
N SER A 100 4.03 2.75 9.55
CA SER A 100 4.84 2.11 10.61
C SER A 100 4.00 1.30 11.58
N ARG A 101 4.67 0.45 12.36
CA ARG A 101 4.08 -0.36 13.43
C ARG A 101 5.02 -0.36 14.63
N THR A 102 4.47 -0.36 15.84
CA THR A 102 5.20 -0.50 17.10
C THR A 102 4.97 -1.86 17.77
N THR A 103 3.84 -2.50 17.49
CA THR A 103 3.47 -3.81 18.02
C THR A 103 4.32 -4.94 17.44
N ILE A 104 4.75 -4.82 16.18
CA ILE A 104 5.61 -5.78 15.50
C ILE A 104 7.07 -5.40 15.77
N LYS A 105 7.87 -6.36 16.23
CA LYS A 105 9.29 -6.14 16.54
C LYS A 105 10.23 -6.52 15.41
N TRP A 106 9.78 -7.37 14.50
CA TRP A 106 10.56 -7.77 13.33
C TRP A 106 10.22 -6.89 12.11
N GLY A 107 11.21 -6.32 11.48
CA GLY A 107 11.05 -5.46 10.31
C GLY A 107 12.21 -4.48 10.13
N ILE A 108 12.10 -3.64 9.12
CA ILE A 108 13.09 -2.56 8.87
C ILE A 108 12.77 -1.39 9.80
N PRO A 109 13.71 -0.96 10.66
CA PRO A 109 13.48 0.18 11.55
C PRO A 109 13.21 1.47 10.79
N VAL A 110 12.30 2.28 11.30
CA VAL A 110 12.06 3.63 10.78
C VAL A 110 13.21 4.55 11.22
N PRO A 111 13.88 5.25 10.31
CA PRO A 111 14.90 6.23 10.69
C PRO A 111 14.34 7.27 11.69
N ASP A 112 15.10 7.57 12.72
CA ASP A 112 14.75 8.50 13.81
C ASP A 112 13.60 8.05 14.73
N GLU A 113 13.05 6.84 14.52
CA GLU A 113 11.95 6.29 15.31
C GLU A 113 12.25 4.82 15.66
N PRO A 114 13.18 4.54 16.59
CA PRO A 114 13.73 3.20 16.82
C PRO A 114 12.71 2.17 17.31
N GLU A 115 11.58 2.61 17.89
CA GLU A 115 10.50 1.74 18.35
C GLU A 115 9.56 1.31 17.20
N HIS A 116 9.69 1.93 16.01
CA HIS A 116 8.86 1.66 14.87
C HIS A 116 9.59 0.82 13.83
N VAL A 117 8.86 -0.11 13.20
CA VAL A 117 9.27 -0.79 11.96
C VAL A 117 8.34 -0.36 10.83
N PHE A 118 8.85 -0.35 9.58
CA PHE A 118 8.03 -0.02 8.43
C PHE A 118 6.91 -1.03 8.22
N TYR A 119 5.75 -0.52 7.83
CA TYR A 119 4.68 -1.33 7.29
C TYR A 119 5.13 -1.98 5.98
N VAL A 120 4.83 -3.27 5.83
CA VAL A 120 5.37 -4.13 4.77
C VAL A 120 5.23 -3.55 3.36
N TRP A 121 4.14 -2.87 3.04
CA TRP A 121 3.94 -2.32 1.69
C TRP A 121 4.73 -1.03 1.43
N PHE A 122 5.05 -0.27 2.47
CA PHE A 122 5.95 0.87 2.31
C PHE A 122 7.39 0.41 1.99
N ASP A 123 7.79 -0.72 2.58
CA ASP A 123 9.07 -1.37 2.31
C ASP A 123 9.06 -2.13 0.98
N ALA A 124 8.09 -3.04 0.78
CA ALA A 124 8.05 -3.94 -0.37
C ALA A 124 8.10 -3.22 -1.72
N LEU A 125 7.43 -2.07 -1.85
CA LEU A 125 7.44 -1.31 -3.09
C LEU A 125 8.80 -0.71 -3.43
N THR A 126 9.65 -0.45 -2.43
CA THR A 126 11.01 0.09 -2.68
C THR A 126 11.94 -0.91 -3.32
N THR A 127 11.62 -2.21 -3.27
CA THR A 127 12.43 -3.27 -3.90
C THR A 127 12.59 -3.09 -5.40
N TYR A 128 11.59 -2.50 -6.07
CA TYR A 128 11.67 -2.20 -7.51
C TYR A 128 12.80 -1.22 -7.86
N MET A 129 13.15 -0.33 -6.95
CA MET A 129 14.22 0.63 -7.15
C MET A 129 15.55 0.10 -6.60
N SER A 130 15.53 -0.45 -5.39
CA SER A 130 16.76 -0.93 -4.74
C SER A 130 17.40 -2.11 -5.49
N ALA A 131 16.62 -2.97 -6.13
CA ALA A 131 17.10 -4.07 -6.94
C ALA A 131 17.88 -3.61 -8.19
N VAL A 132 17.65 -2.38 -8.67
CA VAL A 132 18.26 -1.83 -9.89
C VAL A 132 19.09 -0.58 -9.60
N GLU A 133 19.41 -0.34 -8.35
CA GLU A 133 20.20 0.82 -7.92
C GLU A 133 21.54 0.84 -8.64
N GLY A 134 21.92 2.01 -9.15
CA GLY A 134 23.17 2.21 -9.91
C GLY A 134 23.21 1.60 -11.31
N GLN A 135 22.14 0.89 -11.75
CA GLN A 135 22.12 0.24 -13.07
C GLN A 135 21.44 1.09 -14.16
N GLY A 136 20.83 2.22 -13.81
CA GLY A 136 20.11 3.08 -14.77
C GLY A 136 18.82 2.45 -15.36
N LEU A 137 18.28 1.42 -14.69
CA LEU A 137 17.09 0.69 -15.15
C LEU A 137 15.76 1.24 -14.59
N TRP A 138 15.81 2.24 -13.71
CA TRP A 138 14.61 2.94 -13.28
C TRP A 138 14.38 4.20 -14.15
N PRO A 139 13.15 4.55 -14.53
CA PRO A 139 11.88 3.89 -14.19
C PRO A 139 11.63 2.58 -14.94
N ALA A 140 10.93 1.65 -14.27
CA ALA A 140 10.53 0.38 -14.87
C ALA A 140 9.61 0.60 -16.08
N ASP A 141 9.79 -0.19 -17.14
CA ASP A 141 8.89 -0.16 -18.31
C ASP A 141 7.53 -0.76 -18.01
N LEU A 142 7.49 -1.80 -17.16
CA LEU A 142 6.28 -2.50 -16.80
C LEU A 142 6.38 -3.11 -15.40
N HIS A 143 5.38 -2.86 -14.56
CA HIS A 143 5.07 -3.67 -13.39
C HIS A 143 4.04 -4.73 -13.76
N MET A 144 4.43 -6.00 -13.78
CA MET A 144 3.54 -7.15 -13.98
C MET A 144 3.13 -7.69 -12.61
N ILE A 145 1.85 -7.58 -12.27
CA ILE A 145 1.35 -7.85 -10.91
C ILE A 145 0.04 -8.65 -10.91
N GLY A 146 -0.24 -9.34 -9.81
CA GLY A 146 -1.58 -9.91 -9.55
C GLY A 146 -2.62 -8.83 -9.22
N LYS A 147 -3.86 -9.07 -9.58
CA LYS A 147 -4.96 -8.12 -9.39
C LYS A 147 -5.19 -7.72 -7.93
N GLU A 148 -4.87 -8.59 -6.99
CA GLU A 148 -5.06 -8.38 -5.55
C GLU A 148 -4.17 -7.27 -4.96
N ILE A 149 -3.06 -6.96 -5.63
CA ILE A 149 -2.12 -5.93 -5.19
C ILE A 149 -2.16 -4.67 -6.08
N VAL A 150 -3.21 -4.51 -6.88
CA VAL A 150 -3.33 -3.38 -7.81
C VAL A 150 -3.36 -2.03 -7.09
N ARG A 151 -4.01 -1.92 -5.93
CA ARG A 151 -4.09 -0.66 -5.17
C ARG A 151 -2.72 -0.19 -4.69
N PHE A 152 -1.88 -1.11 -4.25
CA PHE A 152 -0.52 -0.78 -3.82
C PHE A 152 0.32 -0.20 -4.96
N HIS A 153 0.17 -0.72 -6.18
CA HIS A 153 0.96 -0.31 -7.33
C HIS A 153 0.38 0.87 -8.10
N ALA A 154 -0.95 0.99 -8.16
CA ALA A 154 -1.61 2.03 -8.94
C ALA A 154 -2.01 3.27 -8.12
N ILE A 155 -2.01 3.17 -6.79
CA ILE A 155 -2.38 4.27 -5.89
C ILE A 155 -1.20 4.63 -4.98
N TYR A 156 -0.77 3.71 -4.11
CA TYR A 156 0.23 4.03 -3.08
C TYR A 156 1.60 4.30 -3.70
N TRP A 157 2.05 3.44 -4.60
CA TRP A 157 3.36 3.59 -5.23
C TRP A 157 3.53 4.89 -6.01
N PRO A 158 2.61 5.31 -6.90
CA PRO A 158 2.67 6.62 -7.52
C PRO A 158 2.69 7.78 -6.52
N ALA A 159 1.88 7.72 -5.46
CA ALA A 159 1.86 8.75 -4.43
C ALA A 159 3.20 8.86 -3.69
N PHE A 160 3.80 7.72 -3.31
CA PHE A 160 5.13 7.70 -2.67
C PHE A 160 6.21 8.27 -3.58
N LEU A 161 6.20 7.87 -4.86
CA LEU A 161 7.16 8.36 -5.85
C LEU A 161 7.04 9.87 -6.08
N TRP A 162 5.82 10.37 -6.21
CA TRP A 162 5.60 11.82 -6.33
C TRP A 162 6.02 12.58 -5.07
N ALA A 163 5.73 12.03 -3.89
CA ALA A 163 6.13 12.63 -2.62
C ALA A 163 7.66 12.69 -2.47
N ALA A 164 8.38 11.72 -3.06
CA ALA A 164 9.83 11.65 -3.08
C ALA A 164 10.47 12.38 -4.29
N GLU A 165 9.66 12.96 -5.18
CA GLU A 165 10.09 13.57 -6.45
C GLU A 165 10.84 12.59 -7.35
N TRP A 166 10.36 11.36 -7.42
CA TRP A 166 10.90 10.30 -8.26
C TRP A 166 9.99 10.00 -9.45
N PRO A 167 10.54 9.56 -10.59
CA PRO A 167 9.76 9.20 -11.75
C PRO A 167 8.90 7.96 -11.52
N LEU A 168 7.71 7.94 -12.12
CA LEU A 168 6.81 6.80 -12.10
C LEU A 168 7.30 5.68 -13.02
N PRO A 169 6.91 4.41 -12.77
CA PRO A 169 7.00 3.36 -13.79
C PRO A 169 6.16 3.75 -15.01
N LYS A 170 6.49 3.22 -16.18
CA LYS A 170 5.79 3.59 -17.41
C LYS A 170 4.41 2.95 -17.48
N ARG A 171 4.24 1.71 -17.02
CA ARG A 171 2.98 0.95 -17.07
C ARG A 171 2.86 -0.06 -15.95
N ILE A 172 1.60 -0.44 -15.68
CA ILE A 172 1.22 -1.53 -14.78
C ILE A 172 0.27 -2.46 -15.52
N PHE A 173 0.53 -3.75 -15.49
CA PHE A 173 -0.41 -4.77 -15.98
C PHE A 173 -0.81 -5.70 -14.82
N ALA A 174 -2.10 -5.70 -14.48
CA ALA A 174 -2.65 -6.48 -13.39
C ALA A 174 -3.39 -7.71 -13.92
N HIS A 175 -2.74 -8.88 -13.87
CA HIS A 175 -3.32 -10.14 -14.31
C HIS A 175 -4.30 -10.74 -13.29
N GLY A 176 -5.16 -11.65 -13.73
CA GLY A 176 -6.04 -12.45 -12.87
C GLY A 176 -5.27 -13.49 -12.05
N TRP A 177 -5.99 -14.25 -11.24
CA TRP A 177 -5.36 -15.35 -10.52
C TRP A 177 -4.89 -16.45 -11.46
N LEU A 178 -3.74 -17.03 -11.16
CA LEU A 178 -3.33 -18.30 -11.73
C LEU A 178 -4.17 -19.39 -11.11
N LEU A 179 -4.78 -20.22 -11.96
CA LEU A 179 -5.67 -21.29 -11.53
C LEU A 179 -5.05 -22.64 -11.84
N PHE A 180 -5.26 -23.59 -10.94
CA PHE A 180 -5.04 -25.01 -11.15
C PHE A 180 -6.35 -25.74 -10.81
N ASP A 181 -6.88 -26.52 -11.75
CA ASP A 181 -8.20 -27.20 -11.64
C ASP A 181 -9.31 -26.24 -11.15
N ASN A 182 -9.42 -25.05 -11.78
CA ASN A 182 -10.35 -23.98 -11.41
C ASN A 182 -10.20 -23.40 -9.98
N ASN A 183 -9.17 -23.79 -9.25
CA ASN A 183 -8.85 -23.25 -7.94
C ASN A 183 -7.68 -22.28 -8.01
N LYS A 184 -7.71 -21.22 -7.20
CA LYS A 184 -6.58 -20.29 -7.06
C LYS A 184 -5.35 -21.08 -6.59
N MET A 185 -4.25 -20.98 -7.34
CA MET A 185 -2.95 -21.51 -6.90
C MET A 185 -2.52 -20.80 -5.61
N SER A 186 -2.09 -21.59 -4.63
CA SER A 186 -1.69 -21.08 -3.32
C SER A 186 -0.63 -21.97 -2.69
N LYS A 187 0.43 -21.36 -2.13
CA LYS A 187 1.46 -22.09 -1.38
C LYS A 187 0.86 -22.87 -0.20
N SER A 188 -0.12 -22.33 0.49
CA SER A 188 -0.79 -22.96 1.62
C SER A 188 -1.64 -24.16 1.23
N ARG A 189 -2.09 -24.24 -0.02
CA ARG A 189 -2.87 -25.38 -0.55
C ARG A 189 -1.99 -26.43 -1.23
N GLY A 190 -0.74 -26.11 -1.53
CA GLY A 190 0.20 -27.01 -2.18
C GLY A 190 -0.15 -27.38 -3.63
N ASN A 191 -0.92 -26.52 -4.31
CA ASN A 191 -1.33 -26.73 -5.72
C ASN A 191 -0.66 -25.74 -6.68
#